data_4c37584bf4362c8695db70cb8473bcc7
#
_entry.id   4c37584bf4362c8695db70cb8473bcc7
#
_cell.length_a   1.000
_cell.length_b   1.000
_cell.length_c   1.000
_cell.angle_alpha   90.00
_cell.angle_beta   90.00
_cell.angle_gamma   90.00
#
_symmetry.space_group_name_H-M   'P 1'
#
loop_
_entity.id
_entity.type
_entity.pdbx_description
1 polymer ?
#
loop_
_entity_poly.entity_id
_entity_poly.type
_entity_poly.pdbx_seq_one_letter_code
_entity_poly.pdbx_strand_id
1 'polypeptide(L)'
;MELSGHGQQVLKPYLEQLEFGVDGVAARWWPMGKHAGVLVDPRIAFGAPVVENTRIPASTLAEAFEAERPVYGERAMERVAWMYEVEPRHVRNSLEFSRWLRRA
;
A
#
# COMPACT_ATOMS: atom_id res chain seq x y z
N MET A 1 15.16 20.75 -21.03
CA MET A 1 15.59 19.74 -21.46
C MET A 1 15.64 18.50 -20.72
N GLU A 2 16.73 18.06 -20.18
CA GLU A 2 16.78 16.81 -19.51
C GLU A 2 15.91 16.78 -18.30
N LEU A 3 15.80 17.88 -17.59
CA LEU A 3 14.94 17.97 -16.43
C LEU A 3 13.48 17.82 -16.80
N SER A 4 13.08 18.38 -17.93
CA SER A 4 11.71 18.24 -18.38
C SER A 4 11.38 16.83 -18.73
N GLY A 5 12.27 16.18 -19.48
CA GLY A 5 12.05 14.80 -19.86
C GLY A 5 12.03 13.89 -18.68
N HIS A 6 12.89 14.16 -17.72
CA HIS A 6 12.94 13.39 -16.48
C HIS A 6 11.65 13.57 -15.71
N GLY A 7 11.14 14.80 -15.60
CA GLY A 7 9.90 15.08 -14.92
C GLY A 7 8.73 14.39 -15.58
N GLN A 8 8.69 14.37 -16.90
CA GLN A 8 7.64 13.69 -17.63
C GLN A 8 7.64 12.20 -17.37
N GLN A 9 8.83 11.60 -17.31
CA GLN A 9 8.94 10.19 -17.06
C GLN A 9 8.45 9.81 -15.67
N VAL A 10 8.61 10.69 -14.69
CA VAL A 10 8.14 10.45 -13.34
C VAL A 10 6.65 10.72 -13.22
N LEU A 11 6.19 11.85 -13.80
CA LEU A 11 4.80 12.26 -13.66
C LEU A 11 3.82 11.34 -14.37
N LYS A 12 4.21 10.80 -15.52
CA LYS A 12 3.29 9.96 -16.27
C LYS A 12 2.87 8.71 -15.51
N PRO A 13 3.79 7.92 -14.93
CA PRO A 13 3.38 6.78 -14.11
C PRO A 13 2.57 7.21 -12.89
N TYR A 14 2.92 8.35 -12.28
CA TYR A 14 2.19 8.85 -11.15
C TYR A 14 0.72 9.13 -11.50
N LEU A 15 0.50 9.81 -12.62
CA LEU A 15 -0.85 10.13 -13.07
C LEU A 15 -1.65 8.88 -13.43
N GLU A 16 -0.99 7.87 -13.98
CA GLU A 16 -1.67 6.62 -14.32
C GLU A 16 -2.10 5.85 -13.08
N GLN A 17 -1.51 6.15 -11.94
CA GLN A 17 -1.84 5.50 -10.67
C GLN A 17 -2.96 6.21 -9.92
N LEU A 18 -3.40 7.37 -10.40
CA LEU A 18 -4.50 8.09 -9.79
C LEU A 18 -5.84 7.58 -10.29
N GLU A 19 -6.78 7.47 -9.39
CA GLU A 19 -8.15 7.09 -9.71
C GLU A 19 -9.06 8.21 -9.24
N PHE A 20 -9.84 8.77 -10.14
CA PHE A 20 -10.70 9.90 -9.83
C PHE A 20 -12.11 9.46 -9.50
N GLY A 21 -12.76 10.19 -8.58
CA GLY A 21 -14.15 9.96 -8.27
C GLY A 21 -15.05 10.51 -9.34
N VAL A 22 -16.36 10.27 -9.20
CA VAL A 22 -17.37 10.69 -10.19
C VAL A 22 -17.47 12.20 -10.32
N ASP A 23 -17.04 12.92 -9.29
CA ASP A 23 -17.04 14.39 -9.30
C ASP A 23 -15.78 14.99 -9.92
N GLY A 24 -14.87 14.15 -10.40
CA GLY A 24 -13.64 14.61 -11.01
C GLY A 24 -12.52 14.92 -10.04
N VAL A 25 -12.75 14.74 -8.75
CA VAL A 25 -11.72 14.98 -7.73
C VAL A 25 -10.97 13.67 -7.50
N ALA A 26 -9.63 13.76 -7.36
CA ALA A 26 -8.81 12.58 -7.13
C ALA A 26 -9.24 11.90 -5.84
N ALA A 27 -9.71 10.68 -5.94
CA ALA A 27 -10.24 9.93 -4.80
C ALA A 27 -9.22 8.95 -4.25
N ARG A 28 -8.41 8.35 -5.11
CA ARG A 28 -7.50 7.29 -4.71
C ARG A 28 -6.19 7.39 -5.46
N TRP A 29 -5.12 7.02 -4.77
CA TRP A 29 -3.81 6.93 -5.36
C TRP A 29 -3.21 5.57 -5.04
N TRP A 30 -2.67 4.89 -6.04
CA TRP A 30 -2.05 3.58 -5.90
C TRP A 30 -0.55 3.73 -6.10
N PRO A 31 0.22 3.96 -5.02
CA PRO A 31 1.65 4.30 -5.16
C PRO A 31 2.49 3.30 -5.95
N MET A 32 2.18 2.02 -5.82
CA MET A 32 2.89 0.95 -6.51
C MET A 32 2.08 0.34 -7.63
N GLY A 33 0.95 0.97 -8.00
CA GLY A 33 0.03 0.42 -8.98
C GLY A 33 -1.05 -0.43 -8.33
N LYS A 34 -2.16 -0.61 -9.03
CA LYS A 34 -3.31 -1.31 -8.49
C LYS A 34 -3.02 -2.76 -8.15
N HIS A 35 -2.14 -3.40 -8.90
CA HIS A 35 -1.82 -4.81 -8.66
C HIS A 35 -1.10 -5.04 -7.34
N ALA A 36 -0.48 -4.02 -6.79
CA ALA A 36 0.23 -4.15 -5.51
C ALA A 36 -0.70 -4.10 -4.30
N GLY A 37 -1.94 -3.65 -4.49
CA GLY A 37 -2.97 -3.76 -3.47
C GLY A 37 -2.86 -2.83 -2.28
N VAL A 38 -2.13 -1.71 -2.42
CA VAL A 38 -2.04 -0.68 -1.37
C VAL A 38 -2.40 0.65 -1.99
N LEU A 39 -3.31 1.37 -1.34
CA LEU A 39 -3.81 2.64 -1.88
C LEU A 39 -3.91 3.70 -0.80
N VAL A 40 -3.96 4.96 -1.25
CA VAL A 40 -4.19 6.12 -0.40
C VAL A 40 -5.53 6.72 -0.80
N ASP A 41 -6.43 6.83 0.17
CA ASP A 41 -7.74 7.46 -0.03
C ASP A 41 -7.94 8.41 1.15
N PRO A 42 -8.07 9.72 0.90
CA PRO A 42 -8.20 10.69 2.01
C PRO A 42 -9.37 10.40 2.94
N ARG A 43 -10.36 9.65 2.47
CA ARG A 43 -11.55 9.32 3.26
C ARG A 43 -11.34 8.10 4.16
N ILE A 44 -10.22 7.41 4.01
CA ILE A 44 -9.95 6.19 4.77
C ILE A 44 -8.66 6.37 5.57
N ALA A 45 -8.73 6.07 6.86
CA ALA A 45 -7.56 6.08 7.75
C ALA A 45 -6.78 7.38 7.68
N PHE A 46 -7.47 8.51 7.52
CA PHE A 46 -6.87 9.86 7.46
C PHE A 46 -5.83 9.99 6.35
N GLY A 47 -6.00 9.25 5.26
CA GLY A 47 -5.08 9.32 4.13
C GLY A 47 -3.84 8.47 4.26
N ALA A 48 -3.73 7.65 5.29
CA ALA A 48 -2.62 6.71 5.40
C ALA A 48 -2.76 5.62 4.34
N PRO A 49 -1.65 5.07 3.83
CA PRO A 49 -1.74 3.94 2.90
C PRO A 49 -2.43 2.75 3.56
N VAL A 50 -3.45 2.23 2.90
CA VAL A 50 -4.24 1.10 3.41
C VAL A 50 -4.22 -0.04 2.41
N VAL A 51 -4.49 -1.23 2.91
CA VAL A 51 -4.60 -2.41 2.05
C VAL A 51 -5.96 -2.41 1.38
N GLU A 52 -5.97 -2.73 0.09
CA GLU A 52 -7.16 -2.79 -0.73
C GLU A 52 -8.26 -3.63 -0.07
N ASN A 53 -9.49 -3.13 -0.15
CA ASN A 53 -10.68 -3.77 0.42
C ASN A 53 -10.68 -3.84 1.94
N THR A 54 -9.83 -3.07 2.59
CA THR A 54 -9.83 -2.95 4.05
C THR A 54 -9.70 -1.49 4.42
N ARG A 55 -9.81 -1.21 5.71
CA ARG A 55 -9.50 0.11 6.24
C ARG A 55 -8.23 0.06 7.07
N ILE A 56 -7.47 -1.01 6.92
CA ILE A 56 -6.29 -1.26 7.75
C ILE A 56 -5.07 -0.64 7.09
N PRO A 57 -4.36 0.26 7.78
CA PRO A 57 -3.11 0.80 7.24
C PRO A 57 -2.11 -0.32 6.97
N ALA A 58 -1.40 -0.19 5.85
CA ALA A 58 -0.38 -1.17 5.51
C ALA A 58 0.69 -1.26 6.60
N SER A 59 1.03 -0.13 7.23
CA SER A 59 2.00 -0.12 8.33
C SER A 59 1.55 -1.00 9.50
N THR A 60 0.25 -1.02 9.78
CA THR A 60 -0.28 -1.83 10.87
C THR A 60 -0.01 -3.32 10.65
N LEU A 61 -0.29 -3.81 9.44
CA LEU A 61 -0.05 -5.21 9.13
C LEU A 61 1.44 -5.54 9.09
N ALA A 62 2.25 -4.63 8.54
CA ALA A 62 3.69 -4.83 8.48
C ALA A 62 4.31 -4.90 9.87
N GLU A 63 3.90 -4.00 10.75
CA GLU A 63 4.40 -3.97 12.13
C GLU A 63 3.95 -5.21 12.90
N ALA A 64 2.70 -5.62 12.70
CA ALA A 64 2.19 -6.83 13.33
C ALA A 64 2.99 -8.05 12.90
N PHE A 65 3.34 -8.13 11.62
CA PHE A 65 4.14 -9.22 11.10
C PHE A 65 5.52 -9.25 11.80
N GLU A 66 6.18 -8.09 11.89
CA GLU A 66 7.49 -8.03 12.52
C GLU A 66 7.43 -8.40 14.01
N ALA A 67 6.32 -8.07 14.67
CA ALA A 67 6.13 -8.43 16.07
C ALA A 67 5.93 -9.94 16.25
N GLU A 68 5.25 -10.60 15.31
CA GLU A 68 4.96 -12.02 15.41
C GLU A 68 6.08 -12.91 14.86
N ARG A 69 6.91 -12.36 14.00
CA ARG A 69 7.94 -13.12 13.31
C ARG A 69 8.92 -13.87 14.22
N PRO A 70 9.39 -13.29 15.34
CA PRO A 70 10.32 -14.01 16.20
C PRO A 70 9.75 -15.30 16.76
N VAL A 71 8.44 -15.39 16.94
CA VAL A 71 7.80 -16.58 17.50
C VAL A 71 7.33 -17.54 16.40
N TYR A 72 6.71 -17.01 15.35
CA TYR A 72 6.05 -17.83 14.35
C TYR A 72 6.83 -18.00 13.04
N GLY A 73 7.91 -17.24 12.84
CA GLY A 73 8.69 -17.31 11.61
C GLY A 73 7.85 -17.04 10.40
N GLU A 74 7.89 -17.93 9.42
CA GLU A 74 7.12 -17.76 8.19
C GLU A 74 5.63 -17.85 8.41
N ARG A 75 5.21 -18.49 9.49
CA ARG A 75 3.79 -18.58 9.84
C ARG A 75 3.23 -17.26 10.36
N ALA A 76 4.09 -16.29 10.61
CA ALA A 76 3.65 -15.00 11.10
C ALA A 76 2.68 -14.33 10.13
N MET A 77 2.84 -14.55 8.83
CA MET A 77 1.93 -13.99 7.83
C MET A 77 0.51 -14.50 8.03
N GLU A 78 0.37 -15.80 8.19
CA GLU A 78 -0.95 -16.41 8.43
C GLU A 78 -1.52 -15.98 9.77
N ARG A 79 -0.65 -15.85 10.76
CA ARG A 79 -1.04 -15.43 12.11
C ARG A 79 -1.63 -14.01 12.08
N VAL A 80 -0.93 -13.09 11.42
CA VAL A 80 -1.39 -11.72 11.31
C VAL A 80 -2.69 -11.66 10.50
N ALA A 81 -2.77 -12.41 9.41
CA ALA A 81 -3.98 -12.45 8.61
C ALA A 81 -5.17 -12.89 9.45
N TRP A 82 -4.98 -13.91 10.28
CA TRP A 82 -6.03 -14.38 11.17
C TRP A 82 -6.42 -13.33 12.21
N MET A 83 -5.42 -12.68 12.81
CA MET A 83 -5.66 -11.68 13.85
C MET A 83 -6.47 -10.48 13.34
N TYR A 84 -6.22 -10.07 12.11
CA TYR A 84 -6.88 -8.90 11.53
C TYR A 84 -8.02 -9.25 10.59
N GLU A 85 -8.33 -10.54 10.48
CA GLU A 85 -9.41 -11.01 9.61
C GLU A 85 -9.22 -10.58 8.16
N VAL A 86 -7.99 -10.70 7.68
CA VAL A 86 -7.64 -10.42 6.29
C VAL A 86 -6.99 -11.66 5.68
N GLU A 87 -6.73 -11.60 4.38
CA GLU A 87 -6.05 -12.71 3.71
C GLU A 87 -4.54 -12.56 3.81
N PRO A 88 -3.80 -13.67 3.77
CA PRO A 88 -2.33 -13.60 3.81
C PRO A 88 -1.74 -12.69 2.72
N ARG A 89 -2.37 -12.60 1.55
CA ARG A 89 -1.89 -11.71 0.49
C ARG A 89 -1.90 -10.25 0.91
N HIS A 90 -2.83 -9.88 1.79
CA HIS A 90 -2.90 -8.51 2.30
C HIS A 90 -1.67 -8.19 3.17
N VAL A 91 -1.26 -9.15 3.98
CA VAL A 91 -0.06 -8.98 4.80
C VAL A 91 1.18 -8.90 3.91
N ARG A 92 1.26 -9.77 2.90
CA ARG A 92 2.37 -9.75 1.95
C ARG A 92 2.46 -8.42 1.23
N ASN A 93 1.32 -7.89 0.76
CA ASN A 93 1.29 -6.62 0.07
C ASN A 93 1.77 -5.48 0.97
N SER A 94 1.40 -5.54 2.25
CA SER A 94 1.86 -4.54 3.22
C SER A 94 3.37 -4.59 3.41
N LEU A 95 3.94 -5.78 3.45
CA LEU A 95 5.39 -5.94 3.59
C LEU A 95 6.12 -5.42 2.36
N GLU A 96 5.60 -5.70 1.18
CA GLU A 96 6.21 -5.22 -0.05
C GLU A 96 6.16 -3.70 -0.13
N PHE A 97 5.05 -3.11 0.30
CA PHE A 97 4.92 -1.66 0.35
C PHE A 97 5.93 -1.05 1.33
N SER A 98 6.08 -1.66 2.49
CA SER A 98 7.03 -1.21 3.49
C SER A 98 8.46 -1.24 2.95
N ARG A 99 8.83 -2.29 2.21
CA ARG A 99 10.15 -2.39 1.58
C ARG A 99 10.32 -1.31 0.51
N TRP A 100 9.29 -1.08 -0.27
CA TRP A 100 9.32 -0.07 -1.31
C TRP A 100 9.55 1.32 -0.72
N LEU A 101 8.87 1.63 0.38
CA LEU A 101 9.05 2.91 1.06
C LEU A 101 10.49 3.09 1.54
N ARG A 102 11.11 2.03 2.06
CA ARG A 102 12.48 2.12 2.56
C ARG A 102 13.50 2.35 1.46
N ARG A 103 13.16 1.96 0.23
CA ARG A 103 14.05 2.15 -0.92
C ARG A 103 13.82 3.49 -1.63
N ALA A 104 12.70 4.10 -1.36
CA ALA A 104 12.32 5.35 -2.03
C ALA A 104 13.13 6.56 -1.53
#